data_07adb0803e960faf143d7ca0291c4ba8
#
_entry.id   07adb0803e960faf143d7ca0291c4ba8
#
_cell.length_a   1.000
_cell.length_b   1.000
_cell.length_c   1.000
_cell.angle_alpha   90.00
_cell.angle_beta   90.00
_cell.angle_gamma   90.00
#
_symmetry.space_group_name_H-M   'P 1'
#
loop_
_entity.id
_entity.type
_entity.pdbx_description
1 polymer ?
#
loop_
_entity_poly.entity_id
_entity_poly.type
_entity_poly.pdbx_seq_one_letter_code
_entity_poly.pdbx_strand_id
1 'polypeptide(L)'
;MKTLLVMRSLKLRMRRVLVVLAALTMGAAIVTAMAGVYFDINQKMSHELRNYGANFYVGPGTSGSTISTHDYRTMVSQVPKGQLVASSPYLYGMVQSDLEKVVAMGVDFSQLKKLVPYWQVKGEWIGVSFDKRNAMIGATLAKKLEVKVGSQVSIIKGQHRHTFNIKGIIDSGAEEDNYLIVNLSILQSWLDQPDQANYAMFSIDNDKGQVNAFAKTLKSAYPDLTIRPILKVSASEGKVLDKIKLLMGVVAFVILVLSTLCVNTTLTAMIAERRHEFALQKALGASHREITRQILTETLLMTVAAIIIGLGLGYILAQILGQTVFSSSIDLRAPVFVITSVLSICAALVAATIPTLRAMRVDPAKVLKGE
;
A
#
# COMPACT_ATOMS: atom_id res chain seq x y z
N MET A 1 45.26 8.74 18.41
CA MET A 1 45.74 10.02 17.89
C MET A 1 45.16 10.43 16.55
N LYS A 2 45.01 9.57 15.53
CA LYS A 2 44.50 9.96 14.20
C LYS A 2 43.02 10.46 14.22
N THR A 3 42.11 9.90 15.04
CA THR A 3 40.71 10.35 15.16
C THR A 3 40.58 11.73 15.81
N LEU A 4 41.42 12.07 16.76
CA LEU A 4 41.42 13.39 17.40
C LEU A 4 41.86 14.49 16.42
N LEU A 5 42.83 14.22 15.53
CA LEU A 5 43.24 15.12 14.47
C LEU A 5 42.15 15.39 13.46
N VAL A 6 41.39 14.34 13.06
CA VAL A 6 40.24 14.45 12.16
C VAL A 6 39.13 15.30 12.80
N MET A 7 38.79 15.07 14.07
CA MET A 7 37.77 15.89 14.76
C MET A 7 38.22 17.37 14.90
N ARG A 8 39.49 17.63 15.11
CA ARG A 8 40.02 19.00 15.24
C ARG A 8 40.02 19.73 13.89
N SER A 9 40.35 19.03 12.79
CA SER A 9 40.26 19.57 11.42
C SER A 9 38.83 19.91 11.01
N LEU A 10 37.86 19.09 11.36
CA LEU A 10 36.44 19.33 11.11
C LEU A 10 35.91 20.56 11.89
N LYS A 11 36.32 20.72 13.18
CA LYS A 11 35.94 21.88 13.99
C LYS A 11 36.40 23.23 13.44
N LEU A 12 37.63 23.28 12.90
CA LEU A 12 38.19 24.51 12.35
C LEU A 12 37.49 25.01 11.08
N ARG A 13 36.67 24.13 10.39
CA ARG A 13 36.00 24.44 9.12
C ARG A 13 34.49 24.14 9.16
N MET A 14 33.88 24.40 10.31
CA MET A 14 32.47 24.07 10.61
C MET A 14 31.52 24.50 9.51
N ARG A 15 31.64 25.68 8.91
CA ARG A 15 30.72 26.20 7.88
C ARG A 15 30.63 25.28 6.66
N ARG A 16 31.76 24.72 6.17
CA ARG A 16 31.76 23.84 5.00
C ARG A 16 31.39 22.40 5.36
N VAL A 17 31.84 21.96 6.52
CA VAL A 17 31.38 20.66 7.07
C VAL A 17 29.84 20.64 7.19
N LEU A 18 29.24 21.75 7.66
CA LEU A 18 27.79 21.89 7.74
C LEU A 18 27.12 21.82 6.36
N VAL A 19 27.72 22.41 5.31
CA VAL A 19 27.17 22.31 3.95
C VAL A 19 27.20 20.88 3.43
N VAL A 20 28.34 20.17 3.60
CA VAL A 20 28.42 18.75 3.22
C VAL A 20 27.45 17.89 4.00
N LEU A 21 27.40 18.12 5.32
CA LEU A 21 26.49 17.39 6.20
C LEU A 21 25.02 17.67 5.83
N ALA A 22 24.66 18.94 5.57
CA ALA A 22 23.30 19.29 5.14
C ALA A 22 22.91 18.63 3.81
N ALA A 23 23.81 18.64 2.80
CA ALA A 23 23.58 18.01 1.52
C ALA A 23 23.39 16.49 1.62
N LEU A 24 24.25 15.82 2.39
CA LEU A 24 24.15 14.37 2.63
C LEU A 24 22.90 14.03 3.46
N THR A 25 22.61 14.83 4.48
CA THR A 25 21.40 14.66 5.32
C THR A 25 20.13 14.79 4.50
N MET A 26 20.06 15.81 3.63
CA MET A 26 18.90 16.04 2.78
C MET A 26 18.70 14.88 1.78
N GLY A 27 19.80 14.41 1.17
CA GLY A 27 19.77 13.23 0.31
C GLY A 27 19.29 11.98 1.05
N ALA A 28 19.87 11.70 2.22
CA ALA A 28 19.46 10.57 3.05
C ALA A 28 18.01 10.68 3.53
N ALA A 29 17.56 11.86 3.94
CA ALA A 29 16.18 12.09 4.39
C ALA A 29 15.15 11.82 3.28
N ILE A 30 15.41 12.29 2.07
CA ILE A 30 14.50 12.10 0.95
C ILE A 30 14.48 10.64 0.50
N VAL A 31 15.66 9.99 0.42
CA VAL A 31 15.73 8.55 0.12
C VAL A 31 14.97 7.74 1.18
N THR A 32 15.13 8.09 2.47
CA THR A 32 14.40 7.43 3.57
C THR A 32 12.88 7.61 3.44
N ALA A 33 12.44 8.85 3.20
CA ALA A 33 11.01 9.15 3.05
C ALA A 33 10.41 8.41 1.86
N MET A 34 11.06 8.46 0.70
CA MET A 34 10.57 7.81 -0.52
C MET A 34 10.59 6.28 -0.41
N ALA A 35 11.66 5.71 0.16
CA ALA A 35 11.73 4.27 0.40
C ALA A 35 10.70 3.83 1.45
N GLY A 36 10.50 4.61 2.53
CA GLY A 36 9.48 4.34 3.54
C GLY A 36 8.08 4.27 2.94
N VAL A 37 7.71 5.29 2.18
CA VAL A 37 6.43 5.33 1.45
C VAL A 37 6.32 4.16 0.45
N TYR A 38 7.37 3.87 -0.33
CA TYR A 38 7.39 2.79 -1.31
C TYR A 38 7.11 1.41 -0.70
N PHE A 39 7.76 1.08 0.41
CA PHE A 39 7.61 -0.23 1.06
C PHE A 39 6.30 -0.35 1.85
N ASP A 40 5.83 0.74 2.46
CA ASP A 40 4.63 0.74 3.27
C ASP A 40 3.36 0.77 2.42
N ILE A 41 3.32 1.59 1.36
CA ILE A 41 2.19 1.65 0.42
C ILE A 41 1.89 0.28 -0.18
N ASN A 42 2.91 -0.49 -0.58
CA ASN A 42 2.69 -1.82 -1.15
C ASN A 42 1.93 -2.73 -0.20
N GLN A 43 2.23 -2.69 1.07
CA GLN A 43 1.61 -3.58 2.03
C GLN A 43 0.26 -3.05 2.51
N LYS A 44 0.12 -1.75 2.69
CA LYS A 44 -1.17 -1.16 3.07
C LYS A 44 -2.18 -1.25 1.94
N MET A 45 -1.78 -0.97 0.69
CA MET A 45 -2.66 -1.21 -0.45
C MET A 45 -2.98 -2.69 -0.65
N SER A 46 -2.05 -3.59 -0.46
CA SER A 46 -2.38 -5.03 -0.45
C SER A 46 -3.32 -5.40 0.68
N HIS A 47 -3.23 -4.75 1.83
CA HIS A 47 -4.13 -4.95 2.96
C HIS A 47 -5.47 -4.23 2.75
N GLU A 48 -5.47 -3.03 2.21
CA GLU A 48 -6.65 -2.26 1.83
C GLU A 48 -7.40 -2.93 0.67
N LEU A 49 -6.70 -3.41 -0.35
CA LEU A 49 -7.29 -4.20 -1.44
C LEU A 49 -7.87 -5.54 -0.94
N ARG A 50 -7.33 -6.11 0.14
CA ARG A 50 -7.97 -7.22 0.86
C ARG A 50 -9.26 -6.79 1.55
N ASN A 51 -9.35 -5.54 1.99
CA ASN A 51 -10.55 -4.97 2.62
C ASN A 51 -11.59 -4.48 1.60
N TYR A 52 -11.27 -4.43 0.30
CA TYR A 52 -12.21 -4.04 -0.76
C TYR A 52 -13.25 -5.11 -1.11
N GLY A 53 -13.35 -6.16 -0.31
CA GLY A 53 -14.45 -7.11 -0.41
C GLY A 53 -14.23 -8.22 -1.43
N ALA A 54 -15.29 -8.52 -2.18
CA ALA A 54 -15.29 -9.64 -3.12
C ALA A 54 -14.35 -9.40 -4.29
N ASN A 55 -13.44 -10.35 -4.53
CA ASN A 55 -12.47 -10.32 -5.63
C ASN A 55 -12.62 -11.47 -6.63
N PHE A 56 -13.62 -12.32 -6.44
CA PHE A 56 -13.86 -13.48 -7.28
C PHE A 56 -15.37 -13.72 -7.46
N TYR A 57 -15.78 -13.94 -8.69
CA TYR A 57 -17.15 -14.11 -9.11
C TYR A 57 -17.40 -15.49 -9.71
N VAL A 58 -18.48 -16.12 -9.30
CA VAL A 58 -19.02 -17.35 -9.90
C VAL A 58 -20.48 -17.12 -10.22
N GLY A 59 -20.84 -17.26 -11.47
CA GLY A 59 -22.20 -17.09 -11.93
C GLY A 59 -22.60 -18.16 -12.95
N PRO A 60 -23.86 -18.14 -13.39
CA PRO A 60 -24.33 -19.06 -14.42
C PRO A 60 -23.58 -18.82 -15.73
N GLY A 61 -23.44 -19.84 -16.52
CA GLY A 61 -22.93 -19.76 -17.88
C GLY A 61 -23.99 -19.28 -18.86
N THR A 62 -23.74 -19.47 -20.13
CA THR A 62 -24.61 -18.99 -21.22
C THR A 62 -25.99 -19.65 -21.25
N SER A 63 -26.14 -20.82 -20.67
CA SER A 63 -27.38 -21.63 -20.72
C SER A 63 -28.18 -21.62 -19.42
N GLY A 64 -27.69 -21.01 -18.34
CA GLY A 64 -28.32 -21.03 -17.03
C GLY A 64 -28.65 -19.65 -16.49
N SER A 65 -29.63 -19.58 -15.58
CA SER A 65 -29.98 -18.34 -14.85
C SER A 65 -29.52 -18.36 -13.38
N THR A 66 -29.14 -19.52 -12.87
CA THR A 66 -28.81 -19.76 -11.46
C THR A 66 -27.65 -20.74 -11.32
N ILE A 67 -27.03 -20.74 -10.15
CA ILE A 67 -26.03 -21.71 -9.71
C ILE A 67 -26.60 -22.50 -8.53
N SER A 68 -26.17 -23.78 -8.39
CA SER A 68 -26.56 -24.59 -7.23
C SER A 68 -25.79 -24.13 -5.97
N THR A 69 -26.48 -24.01 -4.84
CA THR A 69 -25.80 -23.78 -3.56
C THR A 69 -25.00 -24.99 -3.08
N HIS A 70 -25.29 -26.20 -3.61
CA HIS A 70 -24.45 -27.36 -3.40
C HIS A 70 -23.07 -27.20 -4.07
N ASP A 71 -23.05 -26.78 -5.35
CA ASP A 71 -21.81 -26.50 -6.08
C ASP A 71 -21.04 -25.37 -5.42
N TYR A 72 -21.73 -24.32 -5.00
CA TYR A 72 -21.13 -23.23 -4.22
C TYR A 72 -20.42 -23.75 -2.96
N ARG A 73 -21.06 -24.62 -2.16
CA ARG A 73 -20.43 -25.19 -0.95
C ARG A 73 -19.22 -26.05 -1.29
N THR A 74 -19.30 -26.82 -2.38
CA THR A 74 -18.18 -27.61 -2.88
C THR A 74 -17.01 -26.72 -3.30
N MET A 75 -17.27 -25.63 -4.02
CA MET A 75 -16.25 -24.66 -4.40
C MET A 75 -15.60 -23.99 -3.17
N VAL A 76 -16.40 -23.63 -2.16
CA VAL A 76 -15.89 -23.11 -0.88
C VAL A 76 -14.92 -24.08 -0.24
N SER A 77 -15.22 -25.37 -0.25
CA SER A 77 -14.34 -26.40 0.33
C SER A 77 -13.04 -26.62 -0.45
N GLN A 78 -13.02 -26.27 -1.74
CA GLN A 78 -11.82 -26.36 -2.61
C GLN A 78 -10.88 -25.16 -2.47
N VAL A 79 -11.30 -24.07 -1.84
CA VAL A 79 -10.39 -22.96 -1.54
C VAL A 79 -9.34 -23.43 -0.53
N PRO A 80 -8.05 -23.23 -0.79
CA PRO A 80 -7.01 -23.65 0.15
C PRO A 80 -7.22 -23.05 1.55
N LYS A 81 -6.94 -23.87 2.57
CA LYS A 81 -7.15 -23.44 3.97
C LYS A 81 -6.40 -22.14 4.29
N GLY A 82 -7.11 -21.20 4.91
CA GLY A 82 -6.55 -19.91 5.30
C GLY A 82 -6.58 -18.84 4.21
N GLN A 83 -7.01 -19.15 2.98
CA GLN A 83 -7.09 -18.17 1.89
C GLN A 83 -8.49 -17.59 1.70
N LEU A 84 -9.53 -18.27 2.12
CA LEU A 84 -10.89 -17.77 2.08
C LEU A 84 -11.12 -16.78 3.21
N VAL A 85 -11.36 -15.53 2.86
CA VAL A 85 -11.71 -14.46 3.82
C VAL A 85 -13.21 -14.45 4.08
N ALA A 86 -14.00 -14.54 3.00
CA ALA A 86 -15.45 -14.61 3.05
C ALA A 86 -16.02 -15.11 1.71
N SER A 87 -17.22 -15.65 1.73
CA SER A 87 -17.99 -15.94 0.53
C SER A 87 -19.48 -15.91 0.82
N SER A 88 -20.29 -15.51 -0.16
CA SER A 88 -21.74 -15.57 -0.05
C SER A 88 -22.36 -15.82 -1.42
N PRO A 89 -23.38 -16.67 -1.51
CA PRO A 89 -24.28 -16.71 -2.64
C PRO A 89 -25.28 -15.55 -2.57
N TYR A 90 -25.70 -15.07 -3.72
CA TYR A 90 -26.66 -13.98 -3.89
C TYR A 90 -27.85 -14.45 -4.71
N LEU A 91 -29.05 -14.21 -4.20
CA LEU A 91 -30.30 -14.48 -4.91
C LEU A 91 -31.12 -13.20 -4.99
N TYR A 92 -31.68 -12.90 -6.15
CA TYR A 92 -32.56 -11.75 -6.36
C TYR A 92 -33.95 -12.20 -6.69
N GLY A 93 -34.93 -11.48 -6.16
CA GLY A 93 -36.33 -11.74 -6.47
C GLY A 93 -37.18 -10.51 -6.28
N MET A 94 -38.23 -10.42 -7.07
CA MET A 94 -39.24 -9.37 -6.89
C MET A 94 -40.23 -9.79 -5.82
N VAL A 95 -40.43 -8.93 -4.84
CA VAL A 95 -41.37 -9.08 -3.74
C VAL A 95 -42.22 -7.82 -3.64
N GLN A 96 -43.31 -7.87 -2.90
CA GLN A 96 -44.20 -6.74 -2.73
C GLN A 96 -44.12 -6.25 -1.28
N SER A 97 -43.86 -4.97 -1.10
CA SER A 97 -43.96 -4.28 0.18
C SER A 97 -45.18 -3.36 0.11
N ASP A 98 -46.19 -3.66 0.89
CA ASP A 98 -47.49 -2.98 0.83
C ASP A 98 -48.01 -2.90 -0.62
N LEU A 99 -48.04 -1.71 -1.22
CA LEU A 99 -48.51 -1.51 -2.61
C LEU A 99 -47.36 -1.48 -3.65
N GLU A 100 -46.12 -1.51 -3.21
CA GLU A 100 -44.98 -1.36 -4.11
C GLU A 100 -44.20 -2.67 -4.35
N LYS A 101 -43.78 -2.86 -5.60
CA LYS A 101 -42.84 -3.94 -5.96
C LYS A 101 -41.42 -3.50 -5.65
N VAL A 102 -40.71 -4.30 -4.89
CA VAL A 102 -39.32 -4.06 -4.52
C VAL A 102 -38.49 -5.28 -4.88
N VAL A 103 -37.20 -5.04 -5.15
CA VAL A 103 -36.24 -6.13 -5.33
C VAL A 103 -35.68 -6.54 -3.96
N ALA A 104 -35.83 -7.83 -3.66
CA ALA A 104 -35.16 -8.42 -2.49
C ALA A 104 -33.87 -9.13 -2.91
N MET A 105 -32.83 -8.94 -2.13
CA MET A 105 -31.53 -9.59 -2.27
C MET A 105 -31.32 -10.53 -1.08
N GLY A 106 -31.27 -11.82 -1.34
CA GLY A 106 -30.97 -12.87 -0.36
C GLY A 106 -29.48 -13.12 -0.26
N VAL A 107 -28.93 -13.04 0.95
CA VAL A 107 -27.49 -13.18 1.23
C VAL A 107 -27.22 -13.94 2.52
N ASP A 108 -25.97 -14.35 2.72
CA ASP A 108 -25.48 -14.75 4.05
C ASP A 108 -24.97 -13.52 4.81
N PHE A 109 -25.72 -13.06 5.79
CA PHE A 109 -25.39 -11.89 6.58
C PHE A 109 -24.07 -12.01 7.32
N SER A 110 -23.67 -13.20 7.75
CA SER A 110 -22.42 -13.41 8.50
C SER A 110 -21.18 -13.11 7.66
N GLN A 111 -21.29 -13.21 6.35
CA GLN A 111 -20.21 -12.99 5.39
C GLN A 111 -20.28 -11.62 4.71
N LEU A 112 -21.47 -11.01 4.69
CA LEU A 112 -21.76 -9.81 3.90
C LEU A 112 -20.81 -8.64 4.24
N LYS A 113 -20.63 -8.33 5.52
CA LYS A 113 -19.74 -7.24 5.95
C LYS A 113 -18.29 -7.38 5.45
N LYS A 114 -17.79 -8.61 5.31
CA LYS A 114 -16.44 -8.88 4.80
C LYS A 114 -16.38 -8.80 3.28
N LEU A 115 -17.51 -9.06 2.59
CA LEU A 115 -17.59 -9.01 1.12
C LEU A 115 -17.82 -7.59 0.61
N VAL A 116 -18.48 -6.73 1.39
CA VAL A 116 -18.80 -5.35 1.03
C VAL A 116 -18.44 -4.37 2.15
N PRO A 117 -17.17 -4.31 2.55
CA PRO A 117 -16.72 -3.48 3.70
C PRO A 117 -16.87 -1.98 3.44
N TYR A 118 -17.02 -1.56 2.18
CA TYR A 118 -17.18 -0.17 1.76
C TYR A 118 -18.61 0.37 1.93
N TRP A 119 -19.59 -0.48 2.21
CA TRP A 119 -20.95 -0.03 2.45
C TRP A 119 -21.05 0.75 3.76
N GLN A 120 -21.61 1.94 3.71
CA GLN A 120 -21.93 2.69 4.91
C GLN A 120 -23.28 2.23 5.47
N VAL A 121 -23.33 1.96 6.77
CA VAL A 121 -24.53 1.45 7.43
C VAL A 121 -24.93 2.38 8.56
N LYS A 122 -26.18 2.90 8.47
CA LYS A 122 -26.84 3.56 9.58
C LYS A 122 -27.62 2.51 10.36
N GLY A 123 -27.29 2.32 11.64
CA GLY A 123 -27.81 1.24 12.47
C GLY A 123 -26.79 0.13 12.66
N GLU A 124 -27.21 -1.11 12.67
CA GLU A 124 -26.39 -2.27 12.97
C GLU A 124 -26.32 -3.25 11.80
N TRP A 125 -25.14 -3.88 11.62
CA TRP A 125 -25.00 -5.02 10.74
C TRP A 125 -25.66 -6.27 11.33
N ILE A 126 -26.31 -7.07 10.51
CA ILE A 126 -26.77 -8.40 10.89
C ILE A 126 -25.56 -9.35 10.81
N GLY A 127 -25.10 -9.87 11.95
CA GLY A 127 -23.87 -10.67 12.04
C GLY A 127 -24.08 -12.18 12.01
N VAL A 128 -25.32 -12.65 11.92
CA VAL A 128 -25.66 -14.08 12.02
C VAL A 128 -26.33 -14.60 10.76
N SER A 129 -25.89 -15.76 10.27
CA SER A 129 -26.36 -16.36 9.02
C SER A 129 -27.82 -16.90 9.08
N PHE A 130 -28.32 -17.16 10.28
CA PHE A 130 -29.66 -17.74 10.48
C PHE A 130 -30.73 -16.72 10.88
N ASP A 131 -30.40 -15.43 10.86
CA ASP A 131 -31.38 -14.38 11.21
C ASP A 131 -32.46 -14.28 10.11
N LYS A 132 -33.67 -14.61 10.52
CA LYS A 132 -34.87 -14.58 9.65
C LYS A 132 -35.85 -13.48 10.02
N ARG A 133 -35.61 -12.72 11.10
CA ARG A 133 -36.49 -11.67 11.62
C ARG A 133 -36.08 -10.27 11.22
N ASN A 134 -34.81 -10.10 10.97
CA ASN A 134 -34.23 -8.81 10.65
C ASN A 134 -33.88 -8.72 9.17
N ALA A 135 -33.91 -7.51 8.64
CA ALA A 135 -33.49 -7.18 7.29
C ALA A 135 -32.66 -5.89 7.30
N MET A 136 -31.91 -5.68 6.24
CA MET A 136 -31.30 -4.39 5.94
C MET A 136 -31.98 -3.81 4.69
N ILE A 137 -31.95 -2.49 4.54
CA ILE A 137 -32.62 -1.82 3.41
C ILE A 137 -31.67 -0.78 2.82
N GLY A 138 -31.66 -0.66 1.50
CA GLY A 138 -30.91 0.37 0.81
C GLY A 138 -31.46 1.78 1.06
N ALA A 139 -30.58 2.77 1.06
CA ALA A 139 -30.90 4.14 1.45
C ALA A 139 -31.96 4.78 0.54
N THR A 140 -31.95 4.49 -0.76
CA THR A 140 -32.93 4.98 -1.72
C THR A 140 -34.29 4.36 -1.47
N LEU A 141 -34.34 3.03 -1.26
CA LEU A 141 -35.56 2.33 -0.95
C LEU A 141 -36.16 2.74 0.41
N ALA A 142 -35.28 2.92 1.42
CA ALA A 142 -35.72 3.39 2.74
C ALA A 142 -36.38 4.77 2.70
N LYS A 143 -35.84 5.69 1.89
CA LYS A 143 -36.47 7.01 1.66
C LYS A 143 -37.81 6.88 0.95
N LYS A 144 -37.90 6.01 -0.06
CA LYS A 144 -39.09 5.80 -0.85
C LYS A 144 -40.25 5.21 -0.03
N LEU A 145 -39.94 4.28 0.88
CA LEU A 145 -40.90 3.63 1.77
C LEU A 145 -41.07 4.35 3.12
N GLU A 146 -40.38 5.49 3.32
CA GLU A 146 -40.36 6.26 4.58
C GLU A 146 -39.95 5.44 5.81
N VAL A 147 -39.07 4.46 5.61
CA VAL A 147 -38.61 3.51 6.63
C VAL A 147 -37.37 4.02 7.35
N LYS A 148 -37.31 3.85 8.66
CA LYS A 148 -36.18 4.17 9.53
C LYS A 148 -35.61 2.91 10.18
N VAL A 149 -34.40 3.01 10.73
CA VAL A 149 -33.86 1.94 11.57
C VAL A 149 -34.80 1.65 12.74
N GLY A 150 -35.12 0.38 12.96
CA GLY A 150 -36.10 -0.09 13.94
C GLY A 150 -37.54 -0.17 13.43
N SER A 151 -37.83 0.34 12.22
CA SER A 151 -39.16 0.19 11.62
C SER A 151 -39.42 -1.27 11.22
N GLN A 152 -40.72 -1.63 11.13
CA GLN A 152 -41.16 -2.91 10.60
C GLN A 152 -41.63 -2.75 9.16
N VAL A 153 -41.17 -3.66 8.29
CA VAL A 153 -41.57 -3.72 6.89
C VAL A 153 -42.18 -5.08 6.61
N SER A 154 -43.45 -5.08 6.15
CA SER A 154 -44.13 -6.29 5.76
C SER A 154 -43.98 -6.56 4.28
N ILE A 155 -43.53 -7.75 3.95
CA ILE A 155 -43.31 -8.22 2.59
C ILE A 155 -44.24 -9.36 2.27
N ILE A 156 -44.80 -9.31 1.07
CA ILE A 156 -45.72 -10.31 0.55
C ILE A 156 -45.16 -10.89 -0.75
N LYS A 157 -45.13 -12.20 -0.86
CA LYS A 157 -44.81 -12.91 -2.11
C LYS A 157 -45.72 -14.13 -2.23
N GLY A 158 -46.67 -14.06 -3.15
CA GLY A 158 -47.70 -15.11 -3.26
C GLY A 158 -48.50 -15.24 -1.98
N GLN A 159 -48.51 -16.42 -1.36
CA GLN A 159 -49.16 -16.70 -0.07
C GLN A 159 -48.24 -16.43 1.14
N HIS A 160 -46.97 -16.15 0.92
CA HIS A 160 -46.00 -15.88 2.00
C HIS A 160 -46.09 -14.42 2.41
N ARG A 161 -46.33 -14.20 3.70
CA ARG A 161 -46.22 -12.87 4.34
C ARG A 161 -45.21 -12.92 5.47
N HIS A 162 -44.29 -11.98 5.48
CA HIS A 162 -43.27 -11.88 6.53
C HIS A 162 -43.03 -10.43 6.90
N THR A 163 -42.90 -10.16 8.18
CA THR A 163 -42.58 -8.83 8.69
C THR A 163 -41.16 -8.83 9.20
N PHE A 164 -40.32 -7.94 8.68
CA PHE A 164 -38.95 -7.76 9.07
C PHE A 164 -38.79 -6.51 9.92
N ASN A 165 -37.88 -6.59 10.92
CA ASN A 165 -37.37 -5.42 11.60
C ASN A 165 -36.15 -4.90 10.83
N ILE A 166 -36.12 -3.64 10.47
CA ILE A 166 -34.99 -3.02 9.78
C ILE A 166 -33.88 -2.69 10.77
N LYS A 167 -32.80 -3.47 10.75
CA LYS A 167 -31.64 -3.31 11.62
C LYS A 167 -30.67 -2.25 11.12
N GLY A 168 -30.55 -2.09 9.80
CA GLY A 168 -29.64 -1.12 9.20
C GLY A 168 -30.12 -0.62 7.85
N ILE A 169 -29.78 0.64 7.55
CA ILE A 169 -29.96 1.26 6.25
C ILE A 169 -28.58 1.35 5.62
N ILE A 170 -28.41 0.75 4.44
CA ILE A 170 -27.14 0.74 3.71
C ILE A 170 -27.10 1.85 2.67
N ASP A 171 -25.93 2.44 2.53
CA ASP A 171 -25.57 3.37 1.46
C ASP A 171 -24.33 2.77 0.76
N SER A 172 -24.59 2.16 -0.42
CA SER A 172 -23.57 1.50 -1.23
C SER A 172 -23.02 2.42 -2.32
N GLY A 173 -23.77 3.47 -2.67
CA GLY A 173 -23.54 4.31 -3.85
C GLY A 173 -23.82 3.60 -5.17
N ALA A 174 -24.54 2.48 -5.17
CA ALA A 174 -24.82 1.64 -6.33
C ALA A 174 -26.29 1.13 -6.31
N GLU A 175 -26.59 0.12 -7.12
CA GLU A 175 -27.96 -0.39 -7.28
C GLU A 175 -28.53 -1.01 -6.00
N GLU A 176 -27.68 -1.50 -5.10
CA GLU A 176 -28.08 -2.09 -3.82
C GLU A 176 -28.82 -1.11 -2.92
N ASP A 177 -28.69 0.19 -3.17
CA ASP A 177 -29.44 1.23 -2.47
C ASP A 177 -30.96 1.16 -2.74
N ASN A 178 -31.37 0.40 -3.77
CA ASN A 178 -32.77 0.15 -4.12
C ASN A 178 -33.30 -1.21 -3.64
N TYR A 179 -32.49 -2.00 -2.90
CA TYR A 179 -32.84 -3.36 -2.54
C TYR A 179 -33.21 -3.52 -1.08
N LEU A 180 -34.08 -4.47 -0.81
CA LEU A 180 -34.30 -5.03 0.52
C LEU A 180 -33.41 -6.24 0.69
N ILE A 181 -32.55 -6.25 1.70
CA ILE A 181 -31.58 -7.30 1.94
C ILE A 181 -32.09 -8.21 3.03
N VAL A 182 -32.26 -9.49 2.71
CA VAL A 182 -32.85 -10.51 3.56
C VAL A 182 -31.96 -11.74 3.63
N ASN A 183 -32.26 -12.64 4.55
CA ASN A 183 -31.60 -13.93 4.60
C ASN A 183 -31.86 -14.76 3.35
N LEU A 184 -30.81 -15.39 2.80
CA LEU A 184 -30.89 -16.20 1.57
C LEU A 184 -31.97 -17.27 1.64
N SER A 185 -32.04 -18.01 2.75
CA SER A 185 -32.99 -19.13 2.88
C SER A 185 -34.48 -18.70 2.85
N ILE A 186 -34.75 -17.47 3.29
CA ILE A 186 -36.12 -16.91 3.20
C ILE A 186 -36.45 -16.64 1.74
N LEU A 187 -35.57 -15.97 1.02
CA LEU A 187 -35.82 -15.61 -0.36
C LEU A 187 -35.92 -16.86 -1.25
N GLN A 188 -35.08 -17.86 -1.00
CA GLN A 188 -35.16 -19.17 -1.68
C GLN A 188 -36.52 -19.81 -1.49
N SER A 189 -37.06 -19.81 -0.26
CA SER A 189 -38.38 -20.37 0.02
C SER A 189 -39.53 -19.59 -0.65
N TRP A 190 -39.41 -18.25 -0.75
CA TRP A 190 -40.43 -17.41 -1.37
C TRP A 190 -40.46 -17.50 -2.90
N LEU A 191 -39.35 -17.82 -3.50
CA LEU A 191 -39.21 -17.95 -4.95
C LEU A 191 -39.41 -19.39 -5.42
N ASP A 192 -39.67 -20.34 -4.50
CA ASP A 192 -39.69 -21.77 -4.78
C ASP A 192 -38.44 -22.27 -5.51
N GLN A 193 -37.28 -21.69 -5.11
CA GLN A 193 -35.95 -22.00 -5.65
C GLN A 193 -35.05 -22.52 -4.55
N PRO A 194 -35.34 -23.66 -3.93
CA PRO A 194 -34.47 -24.23 -2.93
C PRO A 194 -33.13 -24.56 -3.54
N ASP A 195 -32.08 -24.29 -2.79
CA ASP A 195 -30.68 -24.54 -3.20
C ASP A 195 -30.21 -23.85 -4.49
N GLN A 196 -30.82 -22.72 -4.87
CA GLN A 196 -30.39 -21.91 -6.00
C GLN A 196 -29.92 -20.51 -5.58
N ALA A 197 -29.00 -19.96 -6.34
CA ALA A 197 -28.54 -18.58 -6.25
C ALA A 197 -28.26 -18.03 -7.66
N ASN A 198 -28.37 -16.71 -7.87
CA ASN A 198 -28.05 -16.11 -9.16
C ASN A 198 -26.54 -16.13 -9.40
N TYR A 199 -25.75 -15.87 -8.37
CA TYR A 199 -24.29 -15.93 -8.41
C TYR A 199 -23.73 -16.05 -7.00
N ALA A 200 -22.43 -16.29 -6.90
CA ALA A 200 -21.69 -16.22 -5.65
C ALA A 200 -20.47 -15.30 -5.78
N MET A 201 -20.19 -14.60 -4.70
CA MET A 201 -18.98 -13.81 -4.57
C MET A 201 -18.06 -14.37 -3.48
N PHE A 202 -16.77 -14.29 -3.74
CA PHE A 202 -15.73 -14.72 -2.83
C PHE A 202 -14.75 -13.59 -2.60
N SER A 203 -14.24 -13.51 -1.40
CA SER A 203 -13.04 -12.75 -1.04
C SER A 203 -11.95 -13.76 -0.73
N ILE A 204 -10.95 -13.85 -1.62
CA ILE A 204 -9.83 -14.79 -1.52
C ILE A 204 -8.57 -13.97 -1.33
N ASP A 205 -7.70 -14.40 -0.41
CA ASP A 205 -6.40 -13.77 -0.19
C ASP A 205 -5.52 -13.94 -1.44
N ASN A 206 -5.05 -12.81 -2.00
CA ASN A 206 -4.35 -12.78 -3.29
C ASN A 206 -2.84 -12.50 -3.18
N ASP A 207 -2.24 -12.73 -2.02
CA ASP A 207 -0.82 -12.41 -1.78
C ASP A 207 0.17 -13.00 -2.81
N LYS A 208 -0.23 -14.01 -3.60
CA LYS A 208 0.65 -14.72 -4.55
C LYS A 208 0.01 -14.98 -5.93
N GLY A 209 -0.95 -14.17 -6.35
CA GLY A 209 -1.65 -14.42 -7.63
C GLY A 209 -2.55 -15.66 -7.61
N GLN A 210 -2.91 -16.14 -6.45
CA GLN A 210 -3.62 -17.39 -6.22
C GLN A 210 -5.06 -17.36 -6.76
N VAL A 211 -5.68 -16.17 -6.81
CA VAL A 211 -7.04 -15.99 -7.37
C VAL A 211 -7.10 -16.45 -8.84
N ASN A 212 -6.08 -16.13 -9.64
CA ASN A 212 -6.03 -16.54 -11.05
C ASN A 212 -5.81 -18.06 -11.19
N ALA A 213 -4.96 -18.64 -10.34
CA ALA A 213 -4.72 -20.10 -10.33
C ALA A 213 -6.00 -20.83 -9.92
N PHE A 214 -6.69 -20.38 -8.88
CA PHE A 214 -7.95 -20.91 -8.42
C PHE A 214 -9.04 -20.78 -9.48
N ALA A 215 -9.15 -19.62 -10.15
CA ALA A 215 -10.07 -19.43 -11.25
C ALA A 215 -9.88 -20.46 -12.38
N LYS A 216 -8.62 -20.72 -12.74
CA LYS A 216 -8.30 -21.73 -13.77
C LYS A 216 -8.70 -23.14 -13.36
N THR A 217 -8.43 -23.51 -12.12
CA THR A 217 -8.81 -24.83 -11.56
C THR A 217 -10.32 -25.01 -11.55
N LEU A 218 -11.06 -24.03 -11.02
CA LEU A 218 -12.52 -24.10 -10.98
C LEU A 218 -13.15 -24.10 -12.37
N LYS A 219 -12.61 -23.30 -13.31
CA LYS A 219 -13.12 -23.28 -14.68
C LYS A 219 -12.98 -24.61 -15.40
N SER A 220 -11.94 -25.37 -15.06
CA SER A 220 -11.75 -26.74 -15.59
C SER A 220 -12.72 -27.74 -14.95
N ALA A 221 -13.08 -27.55 -13.68
CA ALA A 221 -14.00 -28.40 -12.95
C ALA A 221 -15.48 -28.11 -13.25
N TYR A 222 -15.80 -26.83 -13.56
CA TYR A 222 -17.15 -26.36 -13.81
C TYR A 222 -17.20 -25.57 -15.14
N PRO A 223 -17.11 -26.22 -16.30
CA PRO A 223 -17.04 -25.55 -17.60
C PRO A 223 -18.31 -24.78 -17.95
N ASP A 224 -19.46 -25.18 -17.39
CA ASP A 224 -20.78 -24.60 -17.63
C ASP A 224 -21.02 -23.32 -16.80
N LEU A 225 -20.10 -22.96 -15.90
CA LEU A 225 -20.24 -21.76 -15.07
C LEU A 225 -19.31 -20.64 -15.56
N THR A 226 -19.78 -19.42 -15.37
CA THR A 226 -18.96 -18.22 -15.58
C THR A 226 -18.14 -17.96 -14.35
N ILE A 227 -16.86 -18.29 -14.41
CA ILE A 227 -15.91 -18.16 -13.32
C ILE A 227 -14.86 -17.12 -13.71
N ARG A 228 -14.77 -16.04 -12.94
CA ARG A 228 -13.84 -14.94 -13.24
C ARG A 228 -13.34 -14.23 -11.99
N PRO A 229 -12.06 -13.90 -11.92
CA PRO A 229 -11.59 -12.95 -10.93
C PRO A 229 -12.16 -11.55 -11.23
N ILE A 230 -12.52 -10.80 -10.18
CA ILE A 230 -12.96 -9.41 -10.29
C ILE A 230 -11.69 -8.54 -10.24
N LEU A 231 -10.96 -8.51 -11.36
CA LEU A 231 -9.69 -7.79 -11.46
C LEU A 231 -9.85 -6.30 -11.81
N LYS A 232 -11.08 -5.81 -11.96
CA LYS A 232 -11.34 -4.48 -12.54
C LYS A 232 -10.79 -3.29 -11.75
N VAL A 233 -10.70 -3.40 -10.45
CA VAL A 233 -10.15 -2.33 -9.59
C VAL A 233 -8.63 -2.48 -9.49
N SER A 234 -8.14 -3.71 -9.30
CA SER A 234 -6.73 -4.01 -9.05
C SER A 234 -5.78 -3.71 -10.23
N ALA A 235 -6.16 -4.00 -11.48
CA ALA A 235 -5.25 -3.84 -12.62
C ALA A 235 -5.05 -2.37 -13.06
N SER A 236 -6.08 -1.54 -12.91
CA SER A 236 -6.03 -0.11 -13.22
C SER A 236 -5.32 0.67 -12.12
N GLU A 237 -5.64 0.40 -10.87
CA GLU A 237 -5.01 1.01 -9.69
C GLU A 237 -3.56 0.53 -9.51
N GLY A 238 -3.28 -0.74 -9.76
CA GLY A 238 -1.91 -1.27 -9.77
C GLY A 238 -1.02 -0.54 -10.78
N LYS A 239 -1.51 -0.24 -11.98
CA LYS A 239 -0.76 0.54 -12.99
C LYS A 239 -0.51 1.99 -12.55
N VAL A 240 -1.47 2.61 -11.88
CA VAL A 240 -1.30 3.96 -11.32
C VAL A 240 -0.27 3.93 -10.19
N LEU A 241 -0.36 2.93 -9.31
CA LEU A 241 0.60 2.74 -8.22
C LEU A 241 2.02 2.52 -8.74
N ASP A 242 2.19 1.69 -9.77
CA ASP A 242 3.51 1.46 -10.39
C ASP A 242 4.08 2.72 -11.03
N LYS A 243 3.23 3.57 -11.63
CA LYS A 243 3.66 4.89 -12.15
C LYS A 243 4.08 5.82 -11.01
N ILE A 244 3.34 5.86 -9.90
CA ILE A 244 3.70 6.65 -8.71
C ILE A 244 5.04 6.19 -8.15
N LYS A 245 5.26 4.88 -8.01
CA LYS A 245 6.53 4.30 -7.54
C LYS A 245 7.69 4.65 -8.45
N LEU A 246 7.50 4.56 -9.76
CA LEU A 246 8.51 4.94 -10.72
C LEU A 246 8.85 6.42 -10.59
N LEU A 247 7.85 7.29 -10.48
CA LEU A 247 8.05 8.72 -10.29
C LEU A 247 8.79 9.02 -8.98
N MET A 248 8.43 8.36 -7.88
CA MET A 248 9.14 8.47 -6.61
C MET A 248 10.61 8.02 -6.72
N GLY A 249 10.86 6.92 -7.43
CA GLY A 249 12.21 6.43 -7.70
C GLY A 249 13.05 7.43 -8.52
N VAL A 250 12.46 8.02 -9.56
CA VAL A 250 13.11 9.05 -10.40
C VAL A 250 13.44 10.30 -9.57
N VAL A 251 12.50 10.79 -8.75
CA VAL A 251 12.73 11.95 -7.87
C VAL A 251 13.84 11.67 -6.88
N ALA A 252 13.80 10.51 -6.20
CA ALA A 252 14.85 10.11 -5.26
C ALA A 252 16.23 10.03 -5.96
N PHE A 253 16.29 9.46 -7.15
CA PHE A 253 17.52 9.37 -7.95
C PHE A 253 18.06 10.76 -8.33
N VAL A 254 17.23 11.66 -8.84
CA VAL A 254 17.63 13.04 -9.20
C VAL A 254 18.19 13.77 -7.98
N ILE A 255 17.53 13.67 -6.83
CA ILE A 255 17.97 14.33 -5.61
C ILE A 255 19.31 13.72 -5.11
N LEU A 256 19.48 12.41 -5.23
CA LEU A 256 20.74 11.74 -4.87
C LEU A 256 21.88 12.20 -5.77
N VAL A 257 21.65 12.37 -7.07
CA VAL A 257 22.64 12.93 -8.00
C VAL A 257 22.98 14.38 -7.64
N LEU A 258 21.98 15.22 -7.39
CA LEU A 258 22.20 16.62 -6.98
C LEU A 258 22.96 16.72 -5.66
N SER A 259 22.62 15.90 -4.67
CA SER A 259 23.35 15.80 -3.40
C SER A 259 24.81 15.39 -3.62
N THR A 260 25.04 14.37 -4.47
CA THR A 260 26.40 13.90 -4.81
C THR A 260 27.22 15.02 -5.46
N LEU A 261 26.66 15.79 -6.38
CA LEU A 261 27.33 16.93 -7.03
C LEU A 261 27.64 18.05 -6.02
N CYS A 262 26.71 18.37 -5.13
CA CYS A 262 26.91 19.36 -4.08
C CYS A 262 28.05 18.96 -3.12
N VAL A 263 28.08 17.69 -2.71
CA VAL A 263 29.15 17.15 -1.88
C VAL A 263 30.51 17.16 -2.62
N ASN A 264 30.52 16.76 -3.90
CA ASN A 264 31.74 16.78 -4.73
C ASN A 264 32.32 18.19 -4.83
N THR A 265 31.52 19.20 -5.14
CA THR A 265 31.98 20.60 -5.26
C THR A 265 32.51 21.13 -3.92
N THR A 266 31.78 20.85 -2.83
CA THR A 266 32.21 21.31 -1.49
C THR A 266 33.47 20.62 -1.01
N LEU A 267 33.61 19.30 -1.21
CA LEU A 267 34.83 18.56 -0.90
C LEU A 267 36.03 19.07 -1.74
N THR A 268 35.82 19.37 -3.03
CA THR A 268 36.85 19.96 -3.89
C THR A 268 37.34 21.29 -3.34
N ALA A 269 36.40 22.16 -2.92
CA ALA A 269 36.78 23.44 -2.30
C ALA A 269 37.54 23.27 -0.97
N MET A 270 37.09 22.31 -0.13
CA MET A 270 37.79 21.98 1.13
C MET A 270 39.22 21.48 0.90
N ILE A 271 39.41 20.64 -0.11
CA ILE A 271 40.72 20.11 -0.47
C ILE A 271 41.64 21.20 -1.06
N ALA A 272 41.08 22.09 -1.88
CA ALA A 272 41.84 23.23 -2.43
C ALA A 272 42.39 24.14 -1.31
N GLU A 273 41.63 24.41 -0.27
CA GLU A 273 42.10 25.18 0.90
C GLU A 273 43.18 24.45 1.72
N ARG A 274 43.15 23.11 1.70
CA ARG A 274 44.16 22.28 2.42
C ARG A 274 45.36 21.94 1.57
N ARG A 275 45.51 22.58 0.38
CA ARG A 275 46.59 22.27 -0.56
C ARG A 275 47.98 22.36 0.10
N HIS A 276 48.22 23.39 0.89
CA HIS A 276 49.46 23.54 1.65
C HIS A 276 49.65 22.46 2.71
N GLU A 277 48.63 22.07 3.43
CA GLU A 277 48.70 20.98 4.43
C GLU A 277 49.08 19.65 3.76
N PHE A 278 48.45 19.32 2.62
CA PHE A 278 48.76 18.09 1.86
C PHE A 278 50.16 18.14 1.23
N ALA A 279 50.59 19.31 0.75
CA ALA A 279 51.95 19.50 0.24
C ALA A 279 53.01 19.27 1.34
N LEU A 280 52.78 19.82 2.54
CA LEU A 280 53.66 19.62 3.69
C LEU A 280 53.71 18.14 4.14
N GLN A 281 52.54 17.49 4.22
CA GLN A 281 52.45 16.05 4.55
C GLN A 281 53.29 15.21 3.56
N LYS A 282 53.17 15.50 2.26
CA LYS A 282 53.94 14.81 1.22
C LYS A 282 55.44 15.09 1.33
N ALA A 283 55.83 16.33 1.61
CA ALA A 283 57.24 16.70 1.82
C ALA A 283 57.86 15.96 3.03
N LEU A 284 57.05 15.67 4.06
CA LEU A 284 57.40 14.87 5.23
C LEU A 284 57.32 13.36 5.00
N GLY A 285 57.05 12.90 3.76
CA GLY A 285 57.06 11.49 3.39
C GLY A 285 55.69 10.76 3.45
N ALA A 286 54.58 11.50 3.60
CA ALA A 286 53.26 10.86 3.58
C ALA A 286 52.94 10.24 2.21
N SER A 287 52.51 8.99 2.21
CA SER A 287 52.12 8.26 1.00
C SER A 287 50.78 8.73 0.44
N HIS A 288 50.56 8.54 -0.87
CA HIS A 288 49.29 8.82 -1.50
C HIS A 288 48.11 8.07 -0.83
N ARG A 289 48.37 6.83 -0.36
CA ARG A 289 47.36 6.01 0.33
C ARG A 289 46.93 6.60 1.68
N GLU A 290 47.86 7.24 2.40
CA GLU A 290 47.55 7.86 3.69
C GLU A 290 46.66 9.09 3.52
N ILE A 291 46.96 9.94 2.53
CA ILE A 291 46.10 11.11 2.20
C ILE A 291 44.73 10.68 1.75
N THR A 292 44.65 9.68 0.86
CA THR A 292 43.36 9.11 0.42
C THR A 292 42.55 8.56 1.59
N ARG A 293 43.19 7.76 2.46
CA ARG A 293 42.57 7.21 3.64
C ARG A 293 42.05 8.29 4.60
N GLN A 294 42.79 9.36 4.75
CA GLN A 294 42.40 10.50 5.58
C GLN A 294 41.12 11.16 5.03
N ILE A 295 41.09 11.49 3.72
CA ILE A 295 39.95 12.11 3.06
C ILE A 295 38.72 11.19 3.13
N LEU A 296 38.89 9.90 2.84
CA LEU A 296 37.78 8.94 2.89
C LEU A 296 37.23 8.74 4.31
N THR A 297 38.12 8.72 5.33
CA THR A 297 37.66 8.62 6.74
C THR A 297 36.90 9.87 7.17
N GLU A 298 37.36 11.07 6.79
CA GLU A 298 36.65 12.33 7.05
C GLU A 298 35.27 12.32 6.37
N THR A 299 35.19 11.93 5.10
CA THR A 299 33.94 11.83 4.35
C THR A 299 32.99 10.78 4.95
N LEU A 300 33.53 9.60 5.31
CA LEU A 300 32.71 8.53 5.90
C LEU A 300 32.12 8.95 7.26
N LEU A 301 32.90 9.63 8.11
CA LEU A 301 32.38 10.14 9.39
C LEU A 301 31.26 11.15 9.19
N MET A 302 31.40 12.08 8.24
CA MET A 302 30.33 13.02 7.89
C MET A 302 29.09 12.28 7.33
N THR A 303 29.30 11.25 6.51
CA THR A 303 28.22 10.46 5.94
C THR A 303 27.44 9.69 7.00
N VAL A 304 28.12 9.06 7.95
CA VAL A 304 27.48 8.35 9.06
C VAL A 304 26.65 9.31 9.90
N ALA A 305 27.19 10.48 10.24
CA ALA A 305 26.43 11.50 10.97
C ALA A 305 25.20 11.98 10.15
N ALA A 306 25.39 12.21 8.86
CA ALA A 306 24.30 12.60 7.95
C ALA A 306 23.22 11.53 7.82
N ILE A 307 23.58 10.24 7.77
CA ILE A 307 22.61 9.13 7.73
C ILE A 307 21.76 9.11 9.00
N ILE A 308 22.38 9.23 10.17
CA ILE A 308 21.64 9.20 11.46
C ILE A 308 20.60 10.35 11.50
N ILE A 309 21.02 11.57 11.16
CA ILE A 309 20.13 12.74 11.13
C ILE A 309 19.11 12.58 9.99
N GLY A 310 19.54 12.10 8.82
CA GLY A 310 18.72 11.91 7.64
C GLY A 310 17.63 10.86 7.82
N LEU A 311 17.90 9.78 8.52
CA LEU A 311 16.91 8.78 8.91
C LEU A 311 15.83 9.38 9.81
N GLY A 312 16.20 10.20 10.79
CA GLY A 312 15.25 10.90 11.66
C GLY A 312 14.38 11.90 10.91
N LEU A 313 14.98 12.78 10.11
CA LEU A 313 14.25 13.74 9.27
C LEU A 313 13.41 13.04 8.20
N GLY A 314 13.95 11.99 7.59
CA GLY A 314 13.24 11.17 6.59
C GLY A 314 12.02 10.48 7.18
N TYR A 315 12.08 10.02 8.42
CA TYR A 315 10.92 9.49 9.13
C TYR A 315 9.82 10.55 9.30
N ILE A 316 10.21 11.76 9.76
CA ILE A 316 9.26 12.86 9.93
C ILE A 316 8.61 13.22 8.57
N LEU A 317 9.41 13.35 7.51
CA LEU A 317 8.90 13.61 6.15
C LEU A 317 7.98 12.49 5.66
N ALA A 318 8.32 11.22 5.91
CA ALA A 318 7.47 10.09 5.57
C ALA A 318 6.12 10.15 6.28
N GLN A 319 6.10 10.51 7.58
CA GLN A 319 4.85 10.67 8.34
C GLN A 319 3.99 11.81 7.79
N ILE A 320 4.59 12.97 7.46
CA ILE A 320 3.87 14.09 6.87
C ILE A 320 3.25 13.68 5.53
N LEU A 321 4.03 13.04 4.65
CA LEU A 321 3.53 12.54 3.36
C LEU A 321 2.43 11.49 3.53
N GLY A 322 2.63 10.56 4.47
CA GLY A 322 1.65 9.51 4.76
C GLY A 322 0.31 10.07 5.22
N GLN A 323 0.33 10.99 6.15
CA GLN A 323 -0.88 11.62 6.68
C GLN A 323 -1.56 12.53 5.65
N THR A 324 -0.78 13.33 4.90
CA THR A 324 -1.34 14.32 3.96
C THR A 324 -1.87 13.68 2.68
N VAL A 325 -1.18 12.66 2.15
CA VAL A 325 -1.52 12.05 0.85
C VAL A 325 -2.36 10.79 1.02
N PHE A 326 -2.09 9.99 2.06
CA PHE A 326 -2.70 8.66 2.24
C PHE A 326 -3.57 8.55 3.50
N SER A 327 -3.72 9.63 4.29
CA SER A 327 -4.47 9.64 5.56
C SER A 327 -4.09 8.50 6.51
N SER A 328 -2.84 8.03 6.43
CA SER A 328 -2.33 6.87 7.17
C SER A 328 -0.91 7.10 7.65
N SER A 329 -0.56 6.58 8.84
CA SER A 329 0.82 6.59 9.34
C SER A 329 1.69 5.63 8.53
N ILE A 330 2.96 5.98 8.29
CA ILE A 330 3.91 5.14 7.56
C ILE A 330 4.83 4.42 8.54
N ASP A 331 4.92 3.10 8.42
CA ASP A 331 5.81 2.28 9.23
C ASP A 331 7.16 2.07 8.51
N LEU A 332 8.23 2.60 9.12
CA LEU A 332 9.59 2.36 8.62
C LEU A 332 10.04 0.93 8.91
N ARG A 333 10.33 0.21 7.84
CA ARG A 333 10.76 -1.19 7.89
C ARG A 333 12.29 -1.32 7.81
N ALA A 334 12.81 -2.44 8.30
CA ALA A 334 14.24 -2.75 8.26
C ALA A 334 14.89 -2.55 6.88
N PRO A 335 14.30 -2.92 5.72
CA PRO A 335 14.89 -2.66 4.41
C PRO A 335 15.16 -1.19 4.11
N VAL A 336 14.35 -0.25 4.62
CA VAL A 336 14.54 1.19 4.38
C VAL A 336 15.86 1.67 4.97
N PHE A 337 16.18 1.23 6.20
CA PHE A 337 17.44 1.59 6.86
C PHE A 337 18.66 1.10 6.08
N VAL A 338 18.61 -0.13 5.58
CA VAL A 338 19.69 -0.73 4.80
C VAL A 338 19.88 0.00 3.46
N ILE A 339 18.78 0.21 2.72
CA ILE A 339 18.82 0.86 1.40
C ILE A 339 19.32 2.30 1.52
N THR A 340 18.79 3.09 2.47
CA THR A 340 19.25 4.45 2.69
C THR A 340 20.74 4.50 3.05
N SER A 341 21.20 3.64 3.97
CA SER A 341 22.59 3.61 4.38
C SER A 341 23.53 3.24 3.22
N VAL A 342 23.21 2.21 2.46
CA VAL A 342 24.01 1.76 1.32
C VAL A 342 24.08 2.84 0.24
N LEU A 343 22.91 3.39 -0.18
CA LEU A 343 22.87 4.43 -1.21
C LEU A 343 23.61 5.70 -0.78
N SER A 344 23.44 6.13 0.47
CA SER A 344 24.13 7.34 0.98
C SER A 344 25.66 7.15 1.05
N ILE A 345 26.13 5.98 1.47
CA ILE A 345 27.57 5.66 1.49
C ILE A 345 28.12 5.60 0.07
N CYS A 346 27.43 4.92 -0.85
CA CYS A 346 27.83 4.87 -2.26
C CYS A 346 27.92 6.27 -2.88
N ALA A 347 26.89 7.11 -2.67
CA ALA A 347 26.86 8.48 -3.15
C ALA A 347 28.02 9.32 -2.60
N ALA A 348 28.31 9.22 -1.31
CA ALA A 348 29.43 9.93 -0.68
C ALA A 348 30.81 9.47 -1.19
N LEU A 349 30.97 8.17 -1.39
CA LEU A 349 32.22 7.62 -1.97
C LEU A 349 32.40 8.08 -3.41
N VAL A 350 31.34 8.06 -4.23
CA VAL A 350 31.38 8.59 -5.60
C VAL A 350 31.70 10.09 -5.60
N ALA A 351 31.05 10.88 -4.71
CA ALA A 351 31.34 12.30 -4.56
C ALA A 351 32.78 12.59 -4.18
N ALA A 352 33.41 11.74 -3.37
CA ALA A 352 34.80 11.91 -2.91
C ALA A 352 35.84 11.51 -3.94
N THR A 353 35.51 10.80 -5.02
CA THR A 353 36.53 10.30 -5.99
C THR A 353 37.31 11.40 -6.67
N ILE A 354 36.65 12.38 -7.30
CA ILE A 354 37.31 13.48 -8.01
C ILE A 354 38.15 14.36 -7.06
N PRO A 355 37.59 14.80 -5.90
CA PRO A 355 38.37 15.58 -4.93
C PRO A 355 39.61 14.85 -4.45
N THR A 356 39.51 13.56 -4.16
CA THR A 356 40.64 12.74 -3.71
C THR A 356 41.75 12.63 -4.78
N LEU A 357 41.37 12.42 -6.04
CA LEU A 357 42.31 12.40 -7.16
C LEU A 357 43.04 13.74 -7.33
N ARG A 358 42.36 14.86 -7.12
CA ARG A 358 42.98 16.20 -7.13
C ARG A 358 43.98 16.38 -5.99
N ALA A 359 43.66 15.93 -4.79
CA ALA A 359 44.56 15.95 -3.64
C ALA A 359 45.86 15.17 -3.90
N MET A 360 45.75 14.02 -4.56
CA MET A 360 46.90 13.21 -4.93
C MET A 360 47.84 13.87 -5.96
N ARG A 361 47.34 14.75 -6.81
CA ARG A 361 48.11 15.45 -7.86
C ARG A 361 48.82 16.71 -7.36
N VAL A 362 48.68 17.07 -6.09
CA VAL A 362 49.37 18.23 -5.51
C VAL A 362 50.89 18.00 -5.51
N ASP A 363 51.62 18.87 -6.20
CA ASP A 363 53.09 18.89 -6.22
C ASP A 363 53.62 19.72 -5.04
N PRO A 364 54.35 19.07 -4.08
CA PRO A 364 54.87 19.77 -2.92
C PRO A 364 55.80 20.92 -3.28
N ALA A 365 56.65 20.73 -4.32
CA ALA A 365 57.67 21.72 -4.69
C ALA A 365 57.07 23.04 -5.19
N LYS A 366 56.01 22.96 -6.02
CA LYS A 366 55.30 24.13 -6.56
C LYS A 366 54.49 24.85 -5.48
N VAL A 367 53.76 24.08 -4.67
CA VAL A 367 52.87 24.66 -3.65
C VAL A 367 53.63 25.31 -2.50
N LEU A 368 54.77 24.77 -2.09
CA LEU A 368 55.58 25.34 -1.01
C LEU A 368 56.43 26.54 -1.47
N LYS A 369 56.73 26.66 -2.79
CA LYS A 369 57.36 27.84 -3.39
C LYS A 369 56.43 29.02 -3.62
N GLY A 370 55.08 28.82 -3.48
CA GLY A 370 54.12 29.87 -3.72
C GLY A 370 53.71 30.06 -5.18
N GLU A 371 53.99 29.05 -6.04
CA GLU A 371 53.62 29.01 -7.46
C GLU A 371 52.29 28.23 -7.67
#